data_21e03339c0b9f29000a7db0f91f2ae59
#
_entry.id   21e03339c0b9f29000a7db0f91f2ae59
#
_cell.length_a   1.000
_cell.length_b   1.000
_cell.length_c   1.000
_cell.angle_alpha   90.00
_cell.angle_beta   90.00
_cell.angle_gamma   90.00
#
_symmetry.space_group_name_H-M   'P 1'
#
loop_
_entity.id
_entity.type
_entity.pdbx_description
1 polymer ?
#
loop_
_entity_poly.entity_id
_entity_poly.type
_entity_poly.pdbx_seq_one_letter_code
_entity_poly.pdbx_strand_id
1 'polypeptide(L)'
;AMSYLPEEKEDADRIAGILTEAGANVVQLPGDLRDPAYCRDLVAQSVEKLGGLDILVNNGGKQVAVEDLADVTDEQFDDTFKTNVYAMFWITKAALPHLKPGATIINTTSIQAYSPSETLVDYASTKATINNFTKGLSQQLAPKGIRVNAVAPGPIWTPLQPSGGQPQDALPTFGEQTPLGRMGQPAELAPAYVFLASAESSYVIGETLNVNGGMPTP
;
A
#
# COMPACT_ATOMS: atom_id res chain seq x y z
N ALA A 1 -5.51 -12.96 4.58
CA ALA A 1 -4.62 -13.38 3.49
C ALA A 1 -3.54 -12.33 3.29
N MET A 2 -2.31 -12.75 3.04
CA MET A 2 -1.18 -11.86 2.75
C MET A 2 -0.39 -12.38 1.56
N SER A 3 -0.05 -11.48 0.64
CA SER A 3 0.87 -11.75 -0.47
C SER A 3 2.28 -11.27 -0.13
N TYR A 4 3.26 -11.95 -0.66
CA TYR A 4 4.69 -11.64 -0.51
C TYR A 4 5.47 -12.28 -1.65
N LEU A 5 6.67 -11.76 -1.95
CA LEU A 5 7.56 -12.41 -2.93
C LEU A 5 8.12 -13.71 -2.36
N PRO A 6 8.30 -14.77 -3.17
CA PRO A 6 8.80 -16.07 -2.67
C PRO A 6 10.10 -15.97 -1.87
N GLU A 7 10.99 -15.05 -2.20
CA GLU A 7 12.23 -14.75 -1.50
C GLU A 7 12.02 -14.12 -0.11
N GLU A 8 10.86 -13.55 0.17
CA GLU A 8 10.48 -12.94 1.47
C GLU A 8 9.82 -13.94 2.42
N LYS A 9 9.88 -15.24 2.10
CA LYS A 9 9.18 -16.29 2.85
C LYS A 9 9.51 -16.31 4.35
N GLU A 10 10.75 -16.06 4.72
CA GLU A 10 11.18 -16.08 6.13
C GLU A 10 10.45 -14.97 6.94
N ASP A 11 10.35 -13.77 6.38
CA ASP A 11 9.62 -12.66 7.00
C ASP A 11 8.12 -12.92 7.04
N ALA A 12 7.58 -13.50 5.96
CA ALA A 12 6.17 -13.88 5.90
C ALA A 12 5.82 -14.94 6.96
N ASP A 13 6.65 -15.96 7.13
CA ASP A 13 6.47 -17.01 8.15
C ASP A 13 6.54 -16.42 9.56
N ARG A 14 7.47 -15.50 9.82
CA ARG A 14 7.59 -14.82 11.11
C ARG A 14 6.34 -14.02 11.45
N ILE A 15 5.83 -13.25 10.50
CA ILE A 15 4.61 -12.46 10.70
C ILE A 15 3.38 -13.36 10.85
N ALA A 16 3.27 -14.41 10.02
CA ALA A 16 2.18 -15.38 10.12
C ALA A 16 2.16 -16.09 11.48
N GLY A 17 3.34 -16.43 12.02
CA GLY A 17 3.48 -16.99 13.37
C GLY A 17 2.93 -16.07 14.45
N ILE A 18 3.36 -14.80 14.45
CA ILE A 18 2.89 -13.78 15.42
C ILE A 18 1.36 -13.61 15.34
N LEU A 19 0.80 -13.53 14.14
CA LEU A 19 -0.63 -13.36 13.96
C LEU A 19 -1.42 -14.60 14.38
N THR A 20 -0.89 -15.80 14.12
CA THR A 20 -1.51 -17.07 14.52
C THR A 20 -1.50 -17.22 16.04
N GLU A 21 -0.41 -16.85 16.72
CA GLU A 21 -0.33 -16.81 18.18
C GLU A 21 -1.34 -15.81 18.79
N ALA A 22 -1.63 -14.73 18.07
CA ALA A 22 -2.68 -13.77 18.45
C ALA A 22 -4.10 -14.26 18.11
N GLY A 23 -4.26 -15.47 17.57
CA GLY A 23 -5.56 -16.08 17.25
C GLY A 23 -6.10 -15.79 15.84
N ALA A 24 -5.32 -15.19 14.96
CA ALA A 24 -5.75 -14.95 13.59
C ALA A 24 -5.63 -16.22 12.72
N ASN A 25 -6.56 -16.40 11.78
CA ASN A 25 -6.40 -17.33 10.67
C ASN A 25 -5.60 -16.66 9.56
N VAL A 26 -4.40 -17.14 9.28
CA VAL A 26 -3.48 -16.52 8.31
C VAL A 26 -3.33 -17.39 7.08
N VAL A 27 -3.61 -16.80 5.91
CA VAL A 27 -3.39 -17.43 4.60
C VAL A 27 -2.21 -16.75 3.91
N GLN A 28 -1.16 -17.50 3.66
CA GLN A 28 0.04 -17.04 2.96
C GLN A 28 -0.04 -17.39 1.47
N LEU A 29 0.10 -16.40 0.60
CA LEU A 29 -0.03 -16.53 -0.86
C LEU A 29 1.19 -15.89 -1.54
N PRO A 30 2.29 -16.65 -1.75
CA PRO A 30 3.48 -16.14 -2.39
C PRO A 30 3.29 -15.89 -3.89
N GLY A 31 3.86 -14.80 -4.42
CA GLY A 31 3.89 -14.52 -5.84
C GLY A 31 4.24 -13.07 -6.17
N ASP A 32 4.42 -12.80 -7.45
CA ASP A 32 4.82 -11.50 -7.95
C ASP A 32 3.60 -10.67 -8.37
N LEU A 33 3.41 -9.52 -7.74
CA LEU A 33 2.33 -8.57 -8.05
C LEU A 33 2.42 -7.99 -9.47
N ARG A 34 3.57 -8.10 -10.14
CA ARG A 34 3.74 -7.69 -11.54
C ARG A 34 3.07 -8.63 -12.53
N ASP A 35 2.68 -9.83 -12.07
CA ASP A 35 1.93 -10.81 -12.89
C ASP A 35 0.42 -10.62 -12.71
N PRO A 36 -0.32 -10.19 -13.77
CA PRO A 36 -1.76 -10.04 -13.69
C PRO A 36 -2.51 -11.37 -13.49
N ALA A 37 -1.92 -12.52 -13.85
CA ALA A 37 -2.53 -13.83 -13.59
C ALA A 37 -2.44 -14.15 -12.09
N TYR A 38 -1.27 -13.94 -11.50
CA TYR A 38 -1.11 -14.07 -10.05
C TYR A 38 -2.05 -13.14 -9.27
N CYS A 39 -2.17 -11.86 -9.65
CA CYS A 39 -3.06 -10.91 -8.97
C CYS A 39 -4.53 -11.37 -8.97
N ARG A 40 -5.00 -11.99 -10.04
CA ARG A 40 -6.35 -12.57 -10.10
C ARG A 40 -6.48 -13.80 -9.22
N ASP A 41 -5.50 -14.69 -9.27
CA ASP A 41 -5.47 -15.92 -8.49
C ASP A 41 -5.35 -15.64 -6.99
N LEU A 42 -4.55 -14.64 -6.59
CA LEU A 42 -4.44 -14.13 -5.23
C LEU A 42 -5.83 -13.82 -4.63
N VAL A 43 -6.67 -13.11 -5.37
CA VAL A 43 -8.03 -12.79 -4.92
C VAL A 43 -8.90 -14.03 -4.84
N ALA A 44 -8.87 -14.88 -5.87
CA ALA A 44 -9.67 -16.11 -5.91
C ALA A 44 -9.33 -17.03 -4.73
N GLN A 45 -8.04 -17.28 -4.48
CA GLN A 45 -7.59 -18.09 -3.35
C GLN A 45 -7.91 -17.44 -1.99
N SER A 46 -7.80 -16.12 -1.88
CA SER A 46 -8.15 -15.41 -0.64
C SER A 46 -9.63 -15.61 -0.32
N VAL A 47 -10.50 -15.40 -1.30
CA VAL A 47 -11.96 -15.59 -1.13
C VAL A 47 -12.30 -17.03 -0.78
N GLU A 48 -11.69 -18.00 -1.46
CA GLU A 48 -11.91 -19.43 -1.19
C GLU A 48 -11.50 -19.82 0.23
N LYS A 49 -10.29 -19.45 0.63
CA LYS A 49 -9.70 -19.87 1.92
C LYS A 49 -10.24 -19.11 3.13
N LEU A 50 -10.69 -17.86 2.94
CA LEU A 50 -11.28 -17.05 4.01
C LEU A 50 -12.81 -17.14 4.05
N GLY A 51 -13.45 -17.65 3.00
CA GLY A 51 -14.90 -17.74 2.89
C GLY A 51 -15.59 -16.44 2.47
N GLY A 52 -14.82 -15.41 2.09
CA GLY A 52 -15.32 -14.10 1.63
C GLY A 52 -14.24 -13.03 1.61
N LEU A 53 -14.63 -11.80 1.27
CA LEU A 53 -13.73 -10.66 1.23
C LEU A 53 -14.48 -9.40 1.70
N ASP A 54 -14.12 -8.88 2.87
CA ASP A 54 -14.73 -7.70 3.46
C ASP A 54 -13.79 -6.49 3.45
N ILE A 55 -12.48 -6.74 3.54
CA ILE A 55 -11.45 -5.70 3.60
C ILE A 55 -10.36 -6.03 2.59
N LEU A 56 -10.11 -5.11 1.65
CA LEU A 56 -8.98 -5.19 0.73
C LEU A 56 -8.00 -4.07 1.07
N VAL A 57 -6.74 -4.44 1.38
CA VAL A 57 -5.65 -3.48 1.58
C VAL A 57 -4.63 -3.62 0.46
N ASN A 58 -4.55 -2.64 -0.42
CA ASN A 58 -3.52 -2.54 -1.45
C ASN A 58 -2.32 -1.79 -0.87
N ASN A 59 -1.37 -2.53 -0.29
CA ASN A 59 -0.20 -1.97 0.39
C ASN A 59 1.13 -2.30 -0.33
N GLY A 60 1.17 -3.31 -1.16
CA GLY A 60 2.37 -3.68 -1.91
C GLY A 60 2.94 -2.49 -2.67
N GLY A 61 4.25 -2.34 -2.65
CA GLY A 61 4.88 -1.21 -3.32
C GLY A 61 6.38 -1.41 -3.50
N LYS A 62 6.91 -0.77 -4.55
CA LYS A 62 8.32 -0.71 -4.92
C LYS A 62 8.74 0.75 -5.00
N GLN A 63 9.96 1.03 -4.56
CA GLN A 63 10.59 2.35 -4.58
C GLN A 63 12.08 2.16 -4.86
N VAL A 64 12.60 2.90 -5.81
CA VAL A 64 14.03 2.94 -6.12
C VAL A 64 14.45 4.40 -6.27
N ALA A 65 15.38 4.85 -5.45
CA ALA A 65 15.89 6.22 -5.54
C ALA A 65 16.91 6.32 -6.67
N VAL A 66 16.75 7.33 -7.53
CA VAL A 66 17.64 7.65 -8.64
C VAL A 66 17.81 9.16 -8.70
N GLU A 67 19.04 9.65 -8.78
CA GLU A 67 19.33 11.08 -8.68
C GLU A 67 18.91 11.87 -9.94
N ASP A 68 19.07 11.29 -11.13
CA ASP A 68 18.72 11.95 -12.39
C ASP A 68 17.67 11.14 -13.14
N LEU A 69 16.66 11.79 -13.66
CA LEU A 69 15.64 11.16 -14.51
C LEU A 69 16.25 10.43 -15.71
N ALA A 70 17.38 10.91 -16.23
CA ALA A 70 18.08 10.27 -17.35
C ALA A 70 18.62 8.87 -17.02
N ASP A 71 18.82 8.58 -15.73
CA ASP A 71 19.29 7.28 -15.24
C ASP A 71 18.15 6.32 -14.87
N VAL A 72 16.90 6.79 -14.86
CA VAL A 72 15.72 5.93 -14.68
C VAL A 72 15.52 5.14 -15.96
N THR A 73 15.72 3.82 -15.92
CA THR A 73 15.50 2.99 -17.10
C THR A 73 14.02 2.76 -17.39
N ASP A 74 13.67 2.46 -18.64
CA ASP A 74 12.30 2.10 -19.02
C ASP A 74 11.80 0.88 -18.23
N GLU A 75 12.67 -0.08 -17.92
CA GLU A 75 12.36 -1.26 -17.13
C GLU A 75 12.06 -0.90 -15.69
N GLN A 76 12.84 0.00 -15.06
CA GLN A 76 12.58 0.47 -13.69
C GLN A 76 11.23 1.17 -13.63
N PHE A 77 10.97 2.07 -14.56
CA PHE A 77 9.70 2.80 -14.63
C PHE A 77 8.50 1.85 -14.77
N ASP A 78 8.59 0.90 -15.71
CA ASP A 78 7.56 -0.11 -15.95
C ASP A 78 7.34 -1.01 -14.71
N ASP A 79 8.40 -1.49 -14.08
CA ASP A 79 8.35 -2.29 -12.87
C ASP A 79 7.71 -1.54 -11.70
N THR A 80 8.06 -0.26 -11.51
CA THR A 80 7.48 0.59 -10.46
C THR A 80 5.98 0.77 -10.68
N PHE A 81 5.55 1.04 -11.93
CA PHE A 81 4.13 1.15 -12.26
C PHE A 81 3.39 -0.19 -12.17
N LYS A 82 3.98 -1.29 -12.63
CA LYS A 82 3.38 -2.62 -12.50
C LYS A 82 3.14 -2.98 -11.05
N THR A 83 4.13 -2.79 -10.19
CA THR A 83 4.02 -3.13 -8.78
C THR A 83 3.04 -2.23 -8.04
N ASN A 84 3.11 -0.91 -8.24
CA ASN A 84 2.39 0.04 -7.40
C ASN A 84 0.98 0.36 -7.94
N VAL A 85 0.80 0.36 -9.26
CA VAL A 85 -0.45 0.82 -9.90
C VAL A 85 -1.21 -0.32 -10.54
N TYR A 86 -0.56 -1.08 -11.43
CA TYR A 86 -1.26 -2.12 -12.18
C TYR A 86 -1.71 -3.26 -11.27
N ALA A 87 -0.88 -3.67 -10.31
CA ALA A 87 -1.25 -4.68 -9.32
C ALA A 87 -2.50 -4.24 -8.52
N MET A 88 -2.50 -3.02 -7.99
CA MET A 88 -3.66 -2.44 -7.30
C MET A 88 -4.92 -2.49 -8.18
N PHE A 89 -4.80 -2.12 -9.45
CA PHE A 89 -5.92 -2.16 -10.40
C PHE A 89 -6.40 -3.60 -10.64
N TRP A 90 -5.49 -4.54 -10.92
CA TRP A 90 -5.85 -5.93 -11.21
C TRP A 90 -6.51 -6.62 -10.01
N ILE A 91 -5.92 -6.45 -8.83
CA ILE A 91 -6.45 -7.00 -7.57
C ILE A 91 -7.82 -6.40 -7.25
N THR A 92 -7.92 -5.08 -7.29
CA THR A 92 -9.20 -4.38 -7.03
C THR A 92 -10.26 -4.84 -8.01
N LYS A 93 -9.97 -4.90 -9.32
CA LYS A 93 -10.92 -5.37 -10.33
C LYS A 93 -11.37 -6.81 -10.09
N ALA A 94 -10.44 -7.70 -9.71
CA ALA A 94 -10.77 -9.09 -9.39
C ALA A 94 -11.61 -9.18 -8.10
N ALA A 95 -11.39 -8.31 -7.12
CA ALA A 95 -12.11 -8.29 -5.86
C ALA A 95 -13.56 -7.80 -5.97
N LEU A 96 -13.87 -6.90 -6.92
CA LEU A 96 -15.20 -6.26 -7.03
C LEU A 96 -16.38 -7.23 -6.99
N PRO A 97 -16.38 -8.40 -7.66
CA PRO A 97 -17.51 -9.36 -7.61
C PRO A 97 -17.74 -9.98 -6.24
N HIS A 98 -16.75 -9.93 -5.36
CA HIS A 98 -16.77 -10.58 -4.05
C HIS A 98 -17.06 -9.63 -2.91
N LEU A 99 -16.94 -8.31 -3.15
CA LEU A 99 -17.21 -7.27 -2.15
C LEU A 99 -18.72 -7.04 -1.99
N LYS A 100 -19.19 -7.01 -0.75
CA LYS A 100 -20.59 -6.79 -0.38
C LYS A 100 -20.76 -5.38 0.23
N PRO A 101 -22.00 -4.87 0.35
CA PRO A 101 -22.26 -3.66 1.13
C PRO A 101 -21.66 -3.77 2.55
N GLY A 102 -20.94 -2.75 2.98
CA GLY A 102 -20.16 -2.74 4.20
C GLY A 102 -18.66 -3.03 4.01
N ALA A 103 -18.26 -3.60 2.87
CA ALA A 103 -16.85 -3.82 2.57
C ALA A 103 -16.07 -2.51 2.39
N THR A 104 -14.75 -2.60 2.55
CA THR A 104 -13.86 -1.46 2.39
C THR A 104 -12.60 -1.81 1.60
N ILE A 105 -12.14 -0.84 0.80
CA ILE A 105 -10.85 -0.89 0.09
C ILE A 105 -9.98 0.22 0.67
N ILE A 106 -8.74 -0.11 1.04
CA ILE A 106 -7.77 0.83 1.57
C ILE A 106 -6.51 0.76 0.72
N ASN A 107 -6.17 1.87 0.07
CA ASN A 107 -4.99 1.96 -0.76
C ASN A 107 -3.86 2.66 0.00
N THR A 108 -2.61 2.22 -0.18
CA THR A 108 -1.44 2.88 0.39
C THR A 108 -0.83 3.81 -0.65
N THR A 109 -1.08 5.11 -0.49
CA THR A 109 -0.39 6.17 -1.24
C THR A 109 0.89 6.59 -0.51
N SER A 110 1.24 7.85 -0.48
CA SER A 110 2.41 8.40 0.22
C SER A 110 2.30 9.92 0.28
N ILE A 111 3.03 10.55 1.19
CA ILE A 111 3.32 11.99 1.15
C ILE A 111 3.94 12.39 -0.20
N GLN A 112 4.66 11.48 -0.86
CA GLN A 112 5.24 11.69 -2.19
C GLN A 112 4.19 11.98 -3.27
N ALA A 113 2.92 11.66 -3.05
CA ALA A 113 1.83 12.03 -3.95
C ALA A 113 1.54 13.54 -3.96
N TYR A 114 1.97 14.27 -2.94
CA TYR A 114 1.73 15.70 -2.74
C TYR A 114 3.01 16.54 -2.83
N SER A 115 4.09 16.01 -2.27
CA SER A 115 5.40 16.66 -2.23
C SER A 115 6.47 15.66 -2.70
N PRO A 116 6.62 15.49 -4.02
CA PRO A 116 7.53 14.51 -4.60
C PRO A 116 8.99 14.89 -4.33
N SER A 117 9.79 13.89 -3.91
CA SER A 117 11.25 14.00 -3.87
C SER A 117 11.80 13.95 -5.29
N GLU A 118 12.84 14.75 -5.55
CA GLU A 118 13.54 14.76 -6.83
C GLU A 118 14.16 13.42 -7.20
N THR A 119 14.51 12.59 -6.21
CA THR A 119 15.11 11.27 -6.42
C THR A 119 14.07 10.14 -6.58
N LEU A 120 12.77 10.43 -6.53
CA LEU A 120 11.68 9.44 -6.51
C LEU A 120 10.59 9.74 -7.54
N VAL A 121 10.95 10.25 -8.70
CA VAL A 121 9.99 10.77 -9.70
C VAL A 121 9.00 9.69 -10.17
N ASP A 122 9.47 8.48 -10.49
CA ASP A 122 8.62 7.35 -10.90
C ASP A 122 7.70 6.89 -9.76
N TYR A 123 8.27 6.69 -8.56
CA TYR A 123 7.51 6.30 -7.37
C TYR A 123 6.44 7.33 -7.00
N ALA A 124 6.80 8.60 -6.92
CA ALA A 124 5.89 9.69 -6.59
C ALA A 124 4.72 9.76 -7.59
N SER A 125 5.01 9.57 -8.87
CA SER A 125 3.99 9.50 -9.92
C SER A 125 3.00 8.36 -9.69
N THR A 126 3.48 7.18 -9.27
CA THR A 126 2.58 6.06 -8.91
C THR A 126 1.71 6.41 -7.72
N LYS A 127 2.25 7.09 -6.70
CA LYS A 127 1.50 7.44 -5.48
C LYS A 127 0.45 8.52 -5.72
N ALA A 128 0.72 9.47 -6.61
CA ALA A 128 -0.28 10.42 -7.09
C ALA A 128 -1.40 9.72 -7.88
N THR A 129 -1.05 8.73 -8.71
CA THR A 129 -2.03 7.90 -9.44
C THR A 129 -2.94 7.14 -8.48
N ILE A 130 -2.39 6.50 -7.43
CA ILE A 130 -3.17 5.78 -6.41
C ILE A 130 -4.14 6.72 -5.70
N ASN A 131 -3.69 7.92 -5.33
CA ASN A 131 -4.52 8.92 -4.68
C ASN A 131 -5.74 9.30 -5.55
N ASN A 132 -5.49 9.59 -6.83
CA ASN A 132 -6.57 9.95 -7.75
C ASN A 132 -7.50 8.76 -8.06
N PHE A 133 -6.95 7.55 -8.23
CA PHE A 133 -7.71 6.32 -8.41
C PHE A 133 -8.65 6.06 -7.23
N THR A 134 -8.18 6.26 -5.99
CA THR A 134 -8.98 6.13 -4.77
C THR A 134 -10.21 7.03 -4.80
N LYS A 135 -10.03 8.31 -5.16
CA LYS A 135 -11.12 9.29 -5.26
C LYS A 135 -12.16 8.91 -6.32
N GLY A 136 -11.69 8.52 -7.52
CA GLY A 136 -12.58 8.11 -8.61
C GLY A 136 -13.37 6.84 -8.29
N LEU A 137 -12.67 5.82 -7.76
CA LEU A 137 -13.30 4.54 -7.43
C LEU A 137 -14.29 4.67 -6.26
N SER A 138 -14.01 5.54 -5.29
CA SER A 138 -14.91 5.77 -4.17
C SER A 138 -16.29 6.22 -4.61
N GLN A 139 -16.37 7.12 -5.60
CA GLN A 139 -17.63 7.60 -6.15
C GLN A 139 -18.41 6.48 -6.88
N GLN A 140 -17.72 5.58 -7.58
CA GLN A 140 -18.34 4.45 -8.26
C GLN A 140 -18.91 3.40 -7.31
N LEU A 141 -18.26 3.22 -6.15
CA LEU A 141 -18.61 2.16 -5.21
C LEU A 141 -19.50 2.61 -4.04
N ALA A 142 -19.57 3.92 -3.77
CA ALA A 142 -20.44 4.47 -2.74
C ALA A 142 -21.92 4.02 -2.87
N PRO A 143 -22.54 4.06 -4.07
CA PRO A 143 -23.92 3.58 -4.23
C PRO A 143 -24.10 2.08 -3.95
N LYS A 144 -22.99 1.32 -3.94
CA LYS A 144 -22.97 -0.12 -3.61
C LYS A 144 -22.71 -0.38 -2.13
N GLY A 145 -22.58 0.68 -1.32
CA GLY A 145 -22.27 0.55 0.10
C GLY A 145 -20.83 0.11 0.39
N ILE A 146 -19.89 0.30 -0.54
CA ILE A 146 -18.47 -0.05 -0.41
C ILE A 146 -17.68 1.24 -0.26
N ARG A 147 -16.87 1.34 0.79
CA ARG A 147 -16.00 2.50 1.03
C ARG A 147 -14.63 2.28 0.39
N VAL A 148 -14.05 3.34 -0.15
CA VAL A 148 -12.68 3.33 -0.69
C VAL A 148 -11.96 4.55 -0.15
N ASN A 149 -10.84 4.33 0.54
CA ASN A 149 -10.02 5.37 1.14
C ASN A 149 -8.54 5.04 0.93
N ALA A 150 -7.66 5.95 1.31
CA ALA A 150 -6.23 5.74 1.28
C ALA A 150 -5.55 6.15 2.59
N VAL A 151 -4.37 5.62 2.82
CA VAL A 151 -3.42 6.11 3.83
C VAL A 151 -2.22 6.68 3.09
N ALA A 152 -1.74 7.86 3.52
CA ALA A 152 -0.52 8.48 3.02
C ALA A 152 0.54 8.52 4.13
N PRO A 153 1.43 7.52 4.18
CA PRO A 153 2.56 7.54 5.09
C PRO A 153 3.55 8.66 4.75
N GLY A 154 4.16 9.22 5.79
CA GLY A 154 5.40 9.97 5.71
C GLY A 154 6.64 9.07 5.74
N PRO A 155 7.77 9.56 6.25
CA PRO A 155 8.97 8.76 6.44
C PRO A 155 8.75 7.67 7.50
N ILE A 156 8.60 6.43 7.07
CA ILE A 156 8.39 5.26 7.95
C ILE A 156 9.57 4.30 7.77
N TRP A 157 10.16 3.87 8.85
CA TRP A 157 11.27 2.93 8.82
C TRP A 157 10.78 1.51 8.51
N THR A 158 11.12 1.04 7.32
CA THR A 158 10.81 -0.32 6.84
C THR A 158 12.00 -0.87 6.05
N PRO A 159 12.06 -2.17 5.76
CA PRO A 159 13.09 -2.73 4.87
C PRO A 159 13.17 -2.06 3.48
N LEU A 160 12.10 -1.43 3.04
CA LEU A 160 12.06 -0.69 1.77
C LEU A 160 13.14 0.42 1.70
N GLN A 161 13.44 1.08 2.83
CA GLN A 161 14.38 2.20 2.84
C GLN A 161 15.83 1.76 2.55
N PRO A 162 16.43 0.80 3.29
CA PRO A 162 17.79 0.36 3.01
C PRO A 162 17.94 -0.50 1.75
N SER A 163 16.87 -1.07 1.20
CA SER A 163 16.91 -1.91 -0.01
C SER A 163 16.90 -1.11 -1.32
N GLY A 164 17.28 0.17 -1.30
CA GLY A 164 17.34 1.05 -2.47
C GLY A 164 16.22 2.08 -2.55
N GLY A 165 15.32 2.08 -1.59
CA GLY A 165 14.21 3.06 -1.53
C GLY A 165 14.65 4.46 -1.13
N GLN A 166 15.87 4.61 -0.61
CA GLN A 166 16.50 5.89 -0.28
C GLN A 166 17.98 5.87 -0.67
N PRO A 167 18.58 7.03 -0.96
CA PRO A 167 20.04 7.15 -1.01
C PRO A 167 20.67 6.65 0.30
N GLN A 168 21.74 5.88 0.22
CA GLN A 168 22.33 5.23 1.40
C GLN A 168 22.88 6.22 2.43
N ASP A 169 23.36 7.36 1.98
CA ASP A 169 23.85 8.46 2.83
C ASP A 169 22.72 9.23 3.54
N ALA A 170 21.49 9.16 3.04
CA ALA A 170 20.32 9.77 3.65
C ALA A 170 19.70 8.92 4.79
N LEU A 171 20.06 7.62 4.89
CA LEU A 171 19.47 6.72 5.89
C LEU A 171 19.72 7.15 7.35
N PRO A 172 20.90 7.63 7.74
CA PRO A 172 21.16 8.04 9.14
C PRO A 172 20.27 9.18 9.64
N THR A 173 19.83 10.07 8.74
CA THR A 173 18.99 11.25 9.05
C THR A 173 17.54 11.09 8.58
N PHE A 174 17.17 9.88 8.14
CA PHE A 174 15.84 9.62 7.59
C PHE A 174 14.73 9.95 8.59
N GLY A 175 13.86 10.87 8.21
CA GLY A 175 12.73 11.32 9.03
C GLY A 175 13.02 12.52 9.94
N GLU A 176 14.28 12.97 10.11
CA GLU A 176 14.61 14.13 10.95
C GLU A 176 13.98 15.44 10.46
N GLN A 177 13.69 15.55 9.15
CA GLN A 177 13.03 16.70 8.55
C GLN A 177 11.54 16.80 8.87
N THR A 178 10.93 15.75 9.47
CA THR A 178 9.52 15.83 9.89
C THR A 178 9.38 16.79 11.08
N PRO A 179 8.22 17.48 11.24
CA PRO A 179 7.96 18.27 12.45
C PRO A 179 8.11 17.50 13.77
N LEU A 180 7.88 16.17 13.77
CA LEU A 180 8.16 15.32 14.92
C LEU A 180 9.64 15.00 15.11
N GLY A 181 10.52 15.36 14.16
CA GLY A 181 11.96 15.18 14.24
C GLY A 181 12.44 13.72 14.18
N ARG A 182 11.62 12.82 13.68
CA ARG A 182 11.96 11.40 13.59
C ARG A 182 11.18 10.68 12.50
N MET A 183 11.69 9.54 12.07
CA MET A 183 10.91 8.58 11.30
C MET A 183 9.80 7.95 12.16
N GLY A 184 8.70 7.57 11.51
CA GLY A 184 7.65 6.73 12.12
C GLY A 184 8.02 5.25 12.05
N GLN A 185 7.26 4.44 12.80
CA GLN A 185 7.35 2.98 12.79
C GLN A 185 6.09 2.38 12.14
N PRO A 186 6.16 1.19 11.53
CA PRO A 186 5.00 0.51 10.93
C PRO A 186 3.81 0.40 11.88
N ALA A 187 4.06 0.13 13.17
CA ALA A 187 3.02 0.05 14.20
C ALA A 187 2.25 1.38 14.39
N GLU A 188 2.84 2.51 14.03
CA GLU A 188 2.16 3.82 14.13
C GLU A 188 1.21 4.06 12.94
N LEU A 189 1.32 3.28 11.85
CA LEU A 189 0.38 3.30 10.73
C LEU A 189 -0.84 2.40 10.97
N ALA A 190 -0.67 1.30 11.70
CA ALA A 190 -1.71 0.29 11.87
C ALA A 190 -3.05 0.86 12.36
N PRO A 191 -3.12 1.82 13.32
CA PRO A 191 -4.38 2.42 13.76
C PRO A 191 -5.17 3.10 12.63
N ALA A 192 -4.49 3.72 11.66
CA ALA A 192 -5.15 4.35 10.52
C ALA A 192 -5.86 3.32 9.63
N TYR A 193 -5.21 2.18 9.37
CA TYR A 193 -5.83 1.09 8.61
C TYR A 193 -6.99 0.45 9.37
N VAL A 194 -6.85 0.22 10.68
CA VAL A 194 -7.93 -0.31 11.53
C VAL A 194 -9.13 0.63 11.53
N PHE A 195 -8.91 1.94 11.71
CA PHE A 195 -9.97 2.94 11.63
C PHE A 195 -10.70 2.90 10.29
N LEU A 196 -9.96 2.94 9.17
CA LEU A 196 -10.55 2.90 7.83
C LEU A 196 -11.23 1.57 7.49
N ALA A 197 -10.79 0.46 8.10
CA ALA A 197 -11.41 -0.86 7.95
C ALA A 197 -12.69 -1.01 8.77
N SER A 198 -12.83 -0.28 9.87
CA SER A 198 -13.91 -0.43 10.84
C SER A 198 -15.16 0.41 10.51
N ALA A 199 -16.25 0.16 11.23
CA ALA A 199 -17.47 0.95 11.15
C ALA A 199 -17.31 2.39 11.70
N GLU A 200 -16.24 2.68 12.46
CA GLU A 200 -15.95 4.02 12.95
C GLU A 200 -15.73 5.03 11.81
N SER A 201 -15.27 4.55 10.65
CA SER A 201 -15.11 5.36 9.43
C SER A 201 -16.30 5.28 8.46
N SER A 202 -17.51 4.99 8.97
CA SER A 202 -18.69 4.76 8.13
C SER A 202 -19.09 5.96 7.25
N TYR A 203 -18.67 7.17 7.60
CA TYR A 203 -18.91 8.40 6.81
C TYR A 203 -17.64 8.95 6.16
N VAL A 204 -16.58 8.14 6.09
CA VAL A 204 -15.28 8.49 5.45
C VAL A 204 -15.17 7.74 4.13
N ILE A 205 -15.14 8.50 3.01
CA ILE A 205 -15.07 7.94 1.66
C ILE A 205 -14.30 8.88 0.73
N GLY A 206 -13.43 8.32 -0.10
CA GLY A 206 -12.59 9.07 -1.03
C GLY A 206 -11.47 9.88 -0.37
N GLU A 207 -11.27 9.68 0.94
CA GLU A 207 -10.30 10.41 1.73
C GLU A 207 -8.93 9.74 1.73
N THR A 208 -7.91 10.56 1.95
CA THR A 208 -6.54 10.11 2.19
C THR A 208 -6.11 10.54 3.58
N LEU A 209 -6.00 9.57 4.48
CA LEU A 209 -5.57 9.82 5.85
C LEU A 209 -4.04 9.93 5.91
N ASN A 210 -3.55 11.11 6.24
CA ASN A 210 -2.12 11.38 6.34
C ASN A 210 -1.59 10.91 7.70
N VAL A 211 -0.56 10.04 7.69
CA VAL A 211 0.19 9.59 8.88
C VAL A 211 1.67 9.85 8.60
N ASN A 212 2.10 11.09 8.76
CA ASN A 212 3.31 11.60 8.12
C ASN A 212 4.24 12.42 9.02
N GLY A 213 4.04 12.37 10.34
CA GLY A 213 4.89 13.11 11.28
C GLY A 213 4.75 14.63 11.20
N GLY A 214 3.63 15.14 10.64
CA GLY A 214 3.36 16.57 10.50
C GLY A 214 3.88 17.21 9.21
N MET A 215 4.36 16.41 8.25
CA MET A 215 4.75 16.92 6.94
C MET A 215 3.57 17.59 6.23
N PRO A 216 3.75 18.75 5.57
CA PRO A 216 2.67 19.46 4.91
C PRO A 216 2.04 18.63 3.79
N THR A 217 0.71 18.63 3.76
CA THR A 217 -0.11 18.05 2.68
C THR A 217 -1.26 19.01 2.36
N PRO A 218 -1.78 18.99 1.13
CA PRO A 218 -2.92 19.82 0.78
C PRO A 218 -4.15 19.49 1.61
#